data_b84fd679b3abae5ee27c0f6c1010b2d9
#
_entry.id   b84fd679b3abae5ee27c0f6c1010b2d9
#
_cell.length_a   1.000
_cell.length_b   1.000
_cell.length_c   1.000
_cell.angle_alpha   90.00
_cell.angle_beta   90.00
_cell.angle_gamma   90.00
#
_symmetry.space_group_name_H-M   'P 1'
#
loop_
_entity.id
_entity.type
_entity.pdbx_description
1 polymer ?
#
loop_
_entity_poly.entity_id
_entity_poly.type
_entity_poly.pdbx_seq_one_letter_code
_entity_poly.pdbx_strand_id
1 'polypeptide(L)'
;MGSPRLRTQFEKLYTHYNNNDSGVQIDDIADLLCCTRRNTRMVLKKMSDEKWIIWNPAVGRGKSSILEFISTPDAVYLSLARQNIEEGKLDVALELLDGNQDALLDLINNALGVSHEKGKQVVKLPYYRQLHILKPSLAIRRSEQHLVQQIFNGLTQWNKAGDIEGDIAHHWEMLSPTHWRFYIRPSISFHDGKLLAFEDIKETFLALKSNFVFAHIHSVSSPSLNIIDFALSKSDHHFASKLAQFNAKIIPTTAHTQQDYSRYPVGTGPYKISENTDKKLILTANEHYFGYRPLIDSVEVWTLPEVAPIQLKLGLEVSEGPESYSSYGEKVDVDKGCSYLLFNRKTGVAKDKNWQVYLSQVITPLMLLNELQNSQMNGIGLFNAYGLLPGLQHCLNRAKVPFTLPSKGSVVHLGYEKEHPLYPLLGKAIEQRLALDGIVLKTHPFDTLDLLCEEKTQSIDMWLRGMSLGTQCPEALLSWLFAFNEIERATPEEDFIQITMLIDNWQSSPENHFPVNEICRYLVNSDQILPLFHGWMGISENANNSIQNASCNGLGWFDFETVWIKPEIN
;
A
#
# COMPACT_ATOMS: atom_id res chain seq x y z
N MET A 1 24.64 23.97 -1.39
CA MET A 1 24.84 22.86 -0.42
C MET A 1 26.23 22.91 0.18
N GLY A 2 26.34 23.10 1.48
CA GLY A 2 27.64 23.12 2.16
C GLY A 2 28.31 21.74 2.09
N SER A 3 29.50 21.66 1.47
CA SER A 3 30.28 20.40 1.43
C SER A 3 30.62 19.93 2.84
N PRO A 4 30.85 18.62 3.11
CA PRO A 4 31.26 18.09 4.40
C PRO A 4 32.42 18.90 5.02
N ARG A 5 33.40 19.25 4.18
CA ARG A 5 34.53 20.09 4.58
C ARG A 5 34.09 21.49 5.06
N LEU A 6 33.11 22.11 4.42
CA LEU A 6 32.61 23.43 4.79
C LEU A 6 31.93 23.39 6.16
N ARG A 7 31.22 22.32 6.48
CA ARG A 7 30.56 22.10 7.77
C ARG A 7 31.56 21.94 8.90
N THR A 8 32.55 21.06 8.72
CA THR A 8 33.63 20.90 9.70
C THR A 8 34.39 22.20 9.95
N GLN A 9 34.56 23.03 8.91
CA GLN A 9 35.18 24.36 9.07
C GLN A 9 34.27 25.33 9.82
N PHE A 10 32.96 25.26 9.62
CA PHE A 10 31.98 26.07 10.34
C PHE A 10 31.94 25.69 11.83
N GLU A 11 31.92 24.40 12.16
CA GLU A 11 32.00 23.94 13.55
C GLU A 11 33.25 24.42 14.27
N LYS A 12 34.42 24.33 13.62
CA LYS A 12 35.68 24.84 14.18
C LYS A 12 35.60 26.34 14.47
N LEU A 13 35.03 27.12 13.55
CA LEU A 13 34.85 28.57 13.75
C LEU A 13 33.89 28.86 14.91
N TYR A 14 32.75 28.17 14.94
CA TYR A 14 31.74 28.33 15.98
C TYR A 14 32.27 27.96 17.35
N THR A 15 32.95 26.83 17.47
CA THR A 15 33.53 26.36 18.74
C THR A 15 34.62 27.31 19.23
N HIS A 16 35.45 27.86 18.33
CA HIS A 16 36.55 28.74 18.71
C HIS A 16 36.09 30.12 19.16
N TYR A 17 35.14 30.71 18.47
CA TYR A 17 34.63 32.04 18.78
C TYR A 17 33.43 32.04 19.72
N ASN A 18 32.93 30.84 20.11
CA ASN A 18 31.90 30.59 21.13
C ASN A 18 30.66 31.47 20.96
N ASN A 19 30.22 31.64 19.71
CA ASN A 19 29.05 32.46 19.34
C ASN A 19 29.10 33.93 19.86
N ASN A 20 30.28 34.46 20.13
CA ASN A 20 30.45 35.86 20.44
C ASN A 20 30.76 36.65 19.17
N ASP A 21 30.05 37.75 18.97
CA ASP A 21 30.33 38.73 17.93
C ASP A 21 31.71 39.33 18.19
N SER A 22 32.72 38.82 17.50
CA SER A 22 34.10 39.23 17.74
C SER A 22 34.67 39.94 16.53
N GLY A 23 35.39 40.99 16.80
CA GLY A 23 36.29 41.58 15.83
C GLY A 23 37.45 40.61 15.55
N VAL A 24 37.45 39.97 14.41
CA VAL A 24 38.43 38.91 14.07
C VAL A 24 39.40 39.35 12.98
N GLN A 25 40.63 38.82 13.01
CA GLN A 25 41.59 38.99 11.97
C GLN A 25 41.52 37.79 11.02
N ILE A 26 41.63 38.06 9.69
CA ILE A 26 41.53 36.99 8.71
C ILE A 26 42.68 35.97 8.80
N ASP A 27 43.80 36.39 9.42
CA ASP A 27 44.96 35.54 9.65
C ASP A 27 44.66 34.51 10.74
N ASP A 28 44.02 34.93 11.82
CA ASP A 28 43.63 34.03 12.92
C ASP A 28 42.65 32.95 12.40
N ILE A 29 41.71 33.36 11.57
CA ILE A 29 40.77 32.40 10.93
C ILE A 29 41.53 31.48 9.95
N ALA A 30 42.48 32.00 9.18
CA ALA A 30 43.24 31.19 8.23
C ALA A 30 44.08 30.12 8.97
N ASP A 31 44.70 30.48 10.09
CA ASP A 31 45.48 29.58 10.93
C ASP A 31 44.56 28.52 11.59
N LEU A 32 43.40 28.92 12.14
CA LEU A 32 42.42 28.00 12.73
C LEU A 32 41.87 26.98 11.72
N LEU A 33 41.60 27.41 10.48
CA LEU A 33 41.09 26.56 9.43
C LEU A 33 42.19 25.83 8.64
N CYS A 34 43.46 26.04 8.94
CA CYS A 34 44.62 25.52 8.23
C CYS A 34 44.53 25.85 6.71
N CYS A 35 44.20 27.08 6.36
CA CYS A 35 43.92 27.54 5.02
C CYS A 35 44.74 28.79 4.67
N THR A 36 44.96 29.01 3.34
CA THR A 36 45.51 30.28 2.90
C THR A 36 44.49 31.40 3.03
N ARG A 37 44.93 32.67 3.24
CA ARG A 37 44.01 33.82 3.29
C ARG A 37 43.02 33.88 2.12
N ARG A 38 43.45 33.51 0.90
CA ARG A 38 42.56 33.48 -0.28
C ARG A 38 41.46 32.41 -0.11
N ASN A 39 41.82 31.23 0.35
CA ASN A 39 40.84 30.14 0.57
C ASN A 39 39.90 30.46 1.74
N THR A 40 40.41 31.05 2.81
CA THR A 40 39.61 31.50 3.96
C THR A 40 38.51 32.49 3.54
N ARG A 41 38.84 33.48 2.69
CA ARG A 41 37.81 34.38 2.14
C ARG A 41 36.75 33.67 1.32
N MET A 42 37.15 32.66 0.53
CA MET A 42 36.20 31.86 -0.24
C MET A 42 35.28 31.01 0.66
N VAL A 43 35.82 30.45 1.75
CA VAL A 43 35.09 29.68 2.73
C VAL A 43 34.09 30.55 3.46
N LEU A 44 34.52 31.69 4.00
CA LEU A 44 33.65 32.65 4.68
C LEU A 44 32.54 33.19 3.77
N LYS A 45 32.89 33.49 2.50
CA LYS A 45 31.87 33.88 1.52
C LYS A 45 30.83 32.78 1.31
N LYS A 46 31.24 31.50 1.15
CA LYS A 46 30.31 30.38 0.99
C LYS A 46 29.44 30.22 2.23
N MET A 47 29.98 30.32 3.43
CA MET A 47 29.19 30.26 4.67
C MET A 47 28.19 31.41 4.77
N SER A 48 28.56 32.60 4.28
CA SER A 48 27.67 33.75 4.22
C SER A 48 26.58 33.59 3.14
N ASP A 49 26.93 33.04 1.97
CA ASP A 49 25.98 32.74 0.91
C ASP A 49 24.94 31.68 1.36
N GLU A 50 25.36 30.71 2.20
CA GLU A 50 24.50 29.70 2.85
C GLU A 50 23.75 30.24 4.08
N LYS A 51 23.94 31.51 4.44
CA LYS A 51 23.33 32.18 5.61
C LYS A 51 23.67 31.54 6.97
N TRP A 52 24.86 30.98 7.10
CA TRP A 52 25.35 30.45 8.38
C TRP A 52 26.01 31.55 9.23
N ILE A 53 26.64 32.53 8.53
CA ILE A 53 27.33 33.66 9.15
C ILE A 53 27.04 34.97 8.41
N ILE A 54 27.22 36.10 9.10
CA ILE A 54 27.45 37.40 8.45
C ILE A 54 28.93 37.67 8.52
N TRP A 55 29.54 37.92 7.37
CA TRP A 55 30.95 38.27 7.27
C TRP A 55 31.14 39.67 6.69
N ASN A 56 31.60 40.60 7.50
CA ASN A 56 31.91 41.98 7.10
C ASN A 56 33.42 42.20 7.16
N PRO A 57 34.12 42.11 6.03
CA PRO A 57 35.57 42.28 5.98
C PRO A 57 35.96 43.71 6.31
N ALA A 58 36.98 43.87 7.13
CA ALA A 58 37.55 45.19 7.45
C ALA A 58 38.20 45.84 6.21
N VAL A 59 37.98 47.15 6.06
CA VAL A 59 38.64 47.98 5.05
C VAL A 59 39.70 48.83 5.73
N GLY A 60 40.97 48.51 5.47
CA GLY A 60 42.11 49.25 6.00
C GLY A 60 43.05 48.42 6.89
N ARG A 61 44.34 48.86 7.06
CA ARG A 61 45.32 48.19 7.91
C ARG A 61 44.97 48.35 9.39
N GLY A 62 45.02 47.26 10.16
CA GLY A 62 44.83 47.27 11.62
C GLY A 62 43.38 47.28 12.08
N LYS A 63 42.38 47.17 11.20
CA LYS A 63 40.96 47.02 11.57
C LYS A 63 40.55 45.56 11.64
N SER A 64 39.70 45.20 12.60
CA SER A 64 39.12 43.87 12.74
C SER A 64 37.89 43.72 11.82
N SER A 65 37.73 42.56 11.23
CA SER A 65 36.52 42.16 10.49
C SER A 65 35.45 41.69 11.51
N ILE A 66 34.18 41.78 11.14
CA ILE A 66 33.08 41.32 11.99
C ILE A 66 32.64 39.95 11.45
N LEU A 67 32.66 38.94 12.33
CA LEU A 67 32.13 37.62 12.14
C LEU A 67 30.97 37.42 13.13
N GLU A 68 29.78 37.24 12.57
CA GLU A 68 28.55 37.03 13.36
C GLU A 68 27.93 35.70 12.94
N PHE A 69 27.53 34.87 13.89
CA PHE A 69 26.90 33.58 13.62
C PHE A 69 25.38 33.75 13.60
N ILE A 70 24.77 33.39 12.44
CA ILE A 70 23.30 33.38 12.25
C ILE A 70 22.72 32.03 12.68
N SER A 71 23.50 30.97 12.54
CA SER A 71 23.09 29.59 12.80
C SER A 71 24.05 28.88 13.75
N THR A 72 23.56 27.91 14.50
CA THR A 72 24.41 26.97 15.27
C THR A 72 24.76 25.76 14.37
N PRO A 73 25.85 25.02 14.67
CA PRO A 73 26.15 23.78 13.97
C PRO A 73 24.96 22.80 13.91
N ASP A 74 24.29 22.58 15.04
CA ASP A 74 23.12 21.69 15.13
C ASP A 74 21.98 22.15 14.21
N ALA A 75 21.69 23.46 14.17
CA ALA A 75 20.67 24.02 13.29
C ALA A 75 21.02 23.82 11.80
N VAL A 76 22.31 23.92 11.45
CA VAL A 76 22.79 23.64 10.08
C VAL A 76 22.62 22.16 9.75
N TYR A 77 23.00 21.25 10.64
CA TYR A 77 22.83 19.79 10.43
C TYR A 77 21.37 19.42 10.32
N LEU A 78 20.49 19.91 11.20
CA LEU A 78 19.05 19.70 11.14
C LEU A 78 18.42 20.20 9.82
N SER A 79 18.84 21.40 9.36
CA SER A 79 18.36 21.95 8.10
C SER A 79 18.78 21.09 6.89
N LEU A 80 20.03 20.61 6.89
CA LEU A 80 20.54 19.73 5.84
C LEU A 80 19.90 18.33 5.90
N ALA A 81 19.67 17.79 7.08
CA ALA A 81 18.96 16.54 7.26
C ALA A 81 17.54 16.65 6.71
N ARG A 82 16.80 17.72 7.04
CA ARG A 82 15.47 18.01 6.48
C ARG A 82 15.48 18.06 4.96
N GLN A 83 16.42 18.79 4.37
CA GLN A 83 16.54 18.85 2.90
C GLN A 83 16.82 17.47 2.29
N ASN A 84 17.69 16.66 2.91
CA ASN A 84 17.97 15.31 2.41
C ASN A 84 16.76 14.38 2.57
N ILE A 85 15.94 14.54 3.62
CA ILE A 85 14.67 13.83 3.77
C ILE A 85 13.73 14.18 2.61
N GLU A 86 13.56 15.47 2.30
CA GLU A 86 12.74 15.95 1.17
C GLU A 86 13.23 15.42 -0.19
N GLU A 87 14.55 15.23 -0.34
CA GLU A 87 15.17 14.60 -1.50
C GLU A 87 15.12 13.05 -1.44
N GLY A 88 14.57 12.44 -0.38
CA GLY A 88 14.49 11.00 -0.18
C GLY A 88 15.85 10.34 0.10
N LYS A 89 16.81 11.06 0.66
CA LYS A 89 18.16 10.58 1.00
C LYS A 89 18.27 10.35 2.51
N LEU A 90 17.52 9.37 3.01
CA LEU A 90 17.40 9.12 4.45
C LEU A 90 18.71 8.68 5.11
N ASP A 91 19.51 7.85 4.42
CA ASP A 91 20.82 7.42 4.93
C ASP A 91 21.72 8.63 5.21
N VAL A 92 21.73 9.59 4.27
CA VAL A 92 22.50 10.84 4.43
C VAL A 92 21.93 11.71 5.56
N ALA A 93 20.60 11.74 5.69
CA ALA A 93 19.95 12.48 6.78
C ALA A 93 20.27 11.86 8.13
N LEU A 94 20.26 10.54 8.26
CA LEU A 94 20.60 9.82 9.47
C LEU A 94 22.09 10.02 9.85
N GLU A 95 22.99 9.97 8.87
CA GLU A 95 24.41 10.27 9.06
C GLU A 95 24.63 11.70 9.57
N LEU A 96 23.86 12.67 9.05
CA LEU A 96 23.90 14.07 9.50
C LEU A 96 23.38 14.26 10.93
N LEU A 97 22.59 13.32 11.45
CA LEU A 97 22.04 13.28 12.80
C LEU A 97 22.83 12.36 13.73
N ASP A 98 24.08 12.00 13.37
CA ASP A 98 24.95 11.09 14.14
C ASP A 98 24.30 9.74 14.47
N GLY A 99 23.45 9.23 13.57
CA GLY A 99 22.71 7.98 13.75
C GLY A 99 21.53 8.07 14.72
N ASN A 100 21.12 9.27 15.12
CA ASN A 100 19.97 9.47 16.01
C ASN A 100 18.66 9.21 15.24
N GLN A 101 18.09 8.04 15.45
CA GLN A 101 16.85 7.60 14.80
C GLN A 101 15.63 8.41 15.26
N ASP A 102 15.56 8.79 16.54
CA ASP A 102 14.43 9.56 17.07
C ASP A 102 14.39 10.95 16.44
N ALA A 103 15.54 11.62 16.33
CA ALA A 103 15.63 12.93 15.65
C ALA A 103 15.28 12.82 14.15
N LEU A 104 15.65 11.72 13.48
CA LEU A 104 15.25 11.46 12.10
C LEU A 104 13.74 11.30 11.98
N LEU A 105 13.11 10.53 12.87
CA LEU A 105 11.67 10.32 12.90
C LEU A 105 10.91 11.62 13.15
N ASP A 106 11.37 12.46 14.07
CA ASP A 106 10.78 13.77 14.32
C ASP A 106 10.85 14.68 13.09
N LEU A 107 11.97 14.68 12.38
CA LEU A 107 12.11 15.43 11.14
C LEU A 107 11.21 14.90 10.02
N ILE A 108 11.10 13.57 9.88
CA ILE A 108 10.20 12.93 8.93
C ILE A 108 8.75 13.30 9.24
N ASN A 109 8.32 13.15 10.50
CA ASN A 109 6.97 13.50 10.94
C ASN A 109 6.62 14.96 10.66
N ASN A 110 7.58 15.88 10.84
CA ASN A 110 7.40 17.29 10.53
C ASN A 110 7.38 17.60 9.02
N ALA A 111 7.97 16.75 8.18
CA ALA A 111 7.97 16.87 6.72
C ALA A 111 6.73 16.24 6.08
N LEU A 112 6.07 15.33 6.79
CA LEU A 112 4.86 14.63 6.34
C LEU A 112 3.60 15.44 6.68
N GLY A 113 2.45 14.98 6.16
CA GLY A 113 1.16 15.62 6.37
C GLY A 113 0.84 16.66 5.29
N VAL A 114 0.21 17.75 5.69
CA VAL A 114 -0.29 18.77 4.76
C VAL A 114 0.74 19.86 4.54
N SER A 115 0.95 20.23 3.29
CA SER A 115 1.76 21.40 2.91
C SER A 115 1.08 22.23 1.82
N HIS A 116 1.42 23.50 1.75
CA HIS A 116 0.98 24.42 0.70
C HIS A 116 2.19 24.81 -0.15
N GLU A 117 2.28 24.26 -1.35
CA GLU A 117 3.41 24.49 -2.24
C GLU A 117 2.97 25.25 -3.49
N LYS A 118 3.49 26.45 -3.69
CA LYS A 118 3.16 27.29 -4.86
C LYS A 118 1.65 27.49 -5.07
N GLY A 119 0.88 27.60 -3.97
CA GLY A 119 -0.57 27.76 -4.02
C GLY A 119 -1.35 26.46 -4.24
N LYS A 120 -0.71 25.29 -4.21
CA LYS A 120 -1.34 23.97 -4.31
C LYS A 120 -1.37 23.28 -2.95
N GLN A 121 -2.43 22.52 -2.71
CA GLN A 121 -2.58 21.68 -1.53
C GLN A 121 -1.91 20.32 -1.79
N VAL A 122 -0.91 19.98 -0.98
CA VAL A 122 -0.14 18.75 -1.08
C VAL A 122 -0.28 17.96 0.20
N VAL A 123 -0.56 16.67 0.09
CA VAL A 123 -0.57 15.71 1.20
C VAL A 123 0.61 14.77 1.05
N LYS A 124 1.47 14.67 2.05
CA LYS A 124 2.66 13.80 2.07
C LYS A 124 2.46 12.66 3.04
N LEU A 125 2.56 11.44 2.55
CA LEU A 125 2.31 10.20 3.30
C LEU A 125 3.55 9.31 3.32
N PRO A 126 3.93 8.71 4.45
CA PRO A 126 5.00 7.73 4.48
C PRO A 126 4.47 6.37 4.02
N TYR A 127 5.32 5.61 3.35
CA TYR A 127 5.05 4.21 3.06
C TYR A 127 6.33 3.39 3.08
N TYR A 128 6.25 2.15 3.53
CA TYR A 128 7.45 1.32 3.81
C TYR A 128 8.09 0.68 2.57
N ARG A 129 7.44 0.73 1.40
CA ARG A 129 7.93 0.10 0.17
C ARG A 129 7.51 0.86 -1.08
N GLN A 130 8.10 0.49 -2.18
CA GLN A 130 7.76 1.02 -3.51
C GLN A 130 6.35 0.59 -3.95
N LEU A 131 5.66 1.46 -4.70
CA LEU A 131 4.32 1.28 -5.25
C LEU A 131 4.36 1.42 -6.77
N HIS A 132 4.90 0.43 -7.47
CA HIS A 132 5.16 0.51 -8.91
C HIS A 132 4.42 -0.55 -9.76
N ILE A 133 3.58 -1.39 -9.14
CA ILE A 133 2.75 -2.39 -9.85
C ILE A 133 1.31 -1.88 -9.88
N LEU A 134 1.04 -0.87 -10.71
CA LEU A 134 -0.23 -0.14 -10.74
C LEU A 134 -1.12 -0.49 -11.94
N LYS A 135 -0.80 -1.57 -12.66
CA LYS A 135 -1.71 -2.11 -13.68
C LYS A 135 -2.84 -2.89 -13.01
N PRO A 136 -4.13 -2.66 -13.34
CA PRO A 136 -5.25 -3.31 -12.66
C PRO A 136 -5.16 -4.84 -12.59
N SER A 137 -4.70 -5.50 -13.67
CA SER A 137 -4.54 -6.95 -13.73
C SER A 137 -3.36 -7.51 -12.89
N LEU A 138 -2.50 -6.65 -12.33
CA LEU A 138 -1.32 -7.02 -11.54
C LEU A 138 -1.33 -6.46 -10.12
N ALA A 139 -2.34 -5.66 -9.76
CA ALA A 139 -2.46 -5.02 -8.45
C ALA A 139 -2.94 -6.01 -7.38
N ILE A 140 -2.06 -6.94 -6.98
CA ILE A 140 -2.40 -8.01 -6.03
C ILE A 140 -2.45 -7.54 -4.57
N ARG A 141 -1.83 -6.40 -4.27
CA ARG A 141 -1.76 -5.83 -2.92
C ARG A 141 -2.80 -4.74 -2.74
N ARG A 142 -3.34 -4.62 -1.54
CA ARG A 142 -4.38 -3.62 -1.22
C ARG A 142 -3.98 -2.18 -1.51
N SER A 143 -2.70 -1.81 -1.30
CA SER A 143 -2.25 -0.44 -1.56
C SER A 143 -2.22 -0.12 -3.05
N GLU A 144 -1.76 -1.06 -3.88
CA GLU A 144 -1.84 -0.92 -5.34
C GLU A 144 -3.29 -0.91 -5.83
N GLN A 145 -4.18 -1.71 -5.23
CA GLN A 145 -5.62 -1.68 -5.54
C GLN A 145 -6.24 -0.33 -5.20
N HIS A 146 -5.87 0.28 -4.06
CA HIS A 146 -6.29 1.64 -3.71
C HIS A 146 -5.84 2.65 -4.77
N LEU A 147 -4.55 2.62 -5.15
CA LEU A 147 -4.01 3.53 -6.18
C LEU A 147 -4.64 3.31 -7.56
N VAL A 148 -4.91 2.05 -7.91
CA VAL A 148 -5.65 1.71 -9.15
C VAL A 148 -7.02 2.37 -9.16
N GLN A 149 -7.74 2.40 -8.04
CA GLN A 149 -9.04 3.10 -7.94
C GLN A 149 -8.90 4.62 -8.09
N GLN A 150 -7.78 5.22 -7.71
CA GLN A 150 -7.53 6.65 -7.91
C GLN A 150 -7.12 7.00 -9.36
N ILE A 151 -6.54 6.04 -10.09
CA ILE A 151 -5.99 6.27 -11.44
C ILE A 151 -6.97 5.86 -12.54
N PHE A 152 -7.84 4.91 -12.28
CA PHE A 152 -8.71 4.31 -13.29
C PHE A 152 -10.17 4.30 -12.89
N ASN A 153 -11.06 4.32 -13.90
CA ASN A 153 -12.49 4.09 -13.74
C ASN A 153 -12.89 2.75 -14.38
N GLY A 154 -13.99 2.19 -13.90
CA GLY A 154 -14.69 1.06 -14.51
C GLY A 154 -15.94 1.51 -15.25
N LEU A 155 -16.71 0.59 -15.79
CA LEU A 155 -18.05 0.94 -16.30
C LEU A 155 -18.98 1.30 -15.15
N THR A 156 -18.87 0.60 -14.04
CA THR A 156 -19.61 0.80 -12.79
C THR A 156 -18.64 0.85 -11.62
N GLN A 157 -19.13 1.29 -10.46
CA GLN A 157 -18.37 1.27 -9.20
C GLN A 157 -19.30 1.01 -8.02
N TRP A 158 -18.73 0.64 -6.87
CA TRP A 158 -19.47 0.57 -5.61
C TRP A 158 -19.38 1.90 -4.88
N ASN A 159 -20.51 2.37 -4.37
CA ASN A 159 -20.55 3.51 -3.46
C ASN A 159 -20.14 3.08 -2.02
N LYS A 160 -20.10 4.05 -1.10
CA LYS A 160 -19.71 3.78 0.31
C LYS A 160 -20.70 2.86 1.05
N ALA A 161 -21.94 2.77 0.60
CA ALA A 161 -22.95 1.87 1.17
C ALA A 161 -22.83 0.42 0.63
N GLY A 162 -22.04 0.21 -0.43
CA GLY A 162 -21.90 -1.06 -1.13
C GLY A 162 -22.88 -1.27 -2.27
N ASP A 163 -23.63 -0.24 -2.66
CA ASP A 163 -24.52 -0.29 -3.82
C ASP A 163 -23.76 0.01 -5.11
N ILE A 164 -24.25 -0.52 -6.23
CA ILE A 164 -23.68 -0.26 -7.55
C ILE A 164 -24.17 1.07 -8.08
N GLU A 165 -23.24 1.89 -8.51
CA GLU A 165 -23.52 3.17 -9.19
C GLU A 165 -22.73 3.28 -10.50
N GLY A 166 -23.13 4.26 -11.33
CA GLY A 166 -22.46 4.53 -12.59
C GLY A 166 -21.10 5.20 -12.40
N ASP A 167 -20.14 4.76 -13.22
CA ASP A 167 -18.81 5.36 -13.31
C ASP A 167 -18.61 5.88 -14.74
N ILE A 168 -17.86 5.23 -15.62
CA ILE A 168 -17.80 5.57 -17.06
C ILE A 168 -19.17 5.44 -17.71
N ALA A 169 -19.94 4.39 -17.38
CA ALA A 169 -21.35 4.32 -17.75
C ALA A 169 -22.21 5.10 -16.75
N HIS A 170 -23.04 6.03 -17.25
CA HIS A 170 -23.96 6.78 -16.41
C HIS A 170 -25.27 6.04 -16.16
N HIS A 171 -25.58 5.01 -16.96
CA HIS A 171 -26.77 4.19 -16.87
C HIS A 171 -26.54 2.83 -17.52
N TRP A 172 -27.29 1.81 -17.13
CA TRP A 172 -27.30 0.49 -17.79
C TRP A 172 -28.66 -0.18 -17.67
N GLU A 173 -28.89 -1.12 -18.56
CA GLU A 173 -30.10 -1.93 -18.63
C GLU A 173 -29.75 -3.40 -18.85
N MET A 174 -30.40 -4.28 -18.13
CA MET A 174 -30.42 -5.71 -18.44
C MET A 174 -31.55 -5.95 -19.45
N LEU A 175 -31.23 -5.98 -20.76
CA LEU A 175 -32.20 -6.26 -21.81
C LEU A 175 -32.70 -7.72 -21.74
N SER A 176 -31.80 -8.62 -21.31
CA SER A 176 -32.08 -9.99 -20.90
C SER A 176 -30.95 -10.46 -19.97
N PRO A 177 -31.09 -11.58 -19.25
CA PRO A 177 -29.99 -12.10 -18.40
C PRO A 177 -28.70 -12.43 -19.16
N THR A 178 -28.77 -12.54 -20.49
CA THR A 178 -27.61 -12.75 -21.38
C THR A 178 -27.25 -11.54 -22.23
N HIS A 179 -27.92 -10.40 -22.04
CA HIS A 179 -27.71 -9.20 -22.85
C HIS A 179 -27.82 -7.95 -21.99
N TRP A 180 -26.70 -7.27 -21.80
CA TRP A 180 -26.60 -6.04 -21.02
C TRP A 180 -26.19 -4.87 -21.89
N ARG A 181 -26.79 -3.69 -21.65
CA ARG A 181 -26.52 -2.43 -22.34
C ARG A 181 -26.06 -1.38 -21.37
N PHE A 182 -24.96 -0.69 -21.71
CA PHE A 182 -24.37 0.38 -20.93
C PHE A 182 -24.33 1.67 -21.75
N TYR A 183 -24.73 2.78 -21.13
CA TYR A 183 -24.75 4.11 -21.72
C TYR A 183 -23.55 4.91 -21.19
N ILE A 184 -22.61 5.20 -22.08
CA ILE A 184 -21.30 5.78 -21.75
C ILE A 184 -21.38 7.30 -21.72
N ARG A 185 -20.76 7.92 -20.72
CA ARG A 185 -20.61 9.37 -20.66
C ARG A 185 -19.83 9.88 -21.87
N PRO A 186 -20.26 10.98 -22.51
CA PRO A 186 -19.51 11.55 -23.62
C PRO A 186 -18.20 12.22 -23.15
N SER A 187 -17.25 12.33 -24.07
CA SER A 187 -16.03 13.15 -23.90
C SER A 187 -15.12 12.75 -22.71
N ILE A 188 -15.16 11.50 -22.26
CA ILE A 188 -14.20 10.99 -21.30
C ILE A 188 -12.82 10.95 -21.96
N SER A 189 -11.80 11.46 -21.26
CA SER A 189 -10.41 11.40 -21.71
C SER A 189 -9.52 10.67 -20.74
N PHE A 190 -8.53 9.98 -21.27
CA PHE A 190 -7.40 9.47 -20.51
C PHE A 190 -6.49 10.62 -20.03
N HIS A 191 -5.61 10.34 -19.09
CA HIS A 191 -4.66 11.32 -18.53
C HIS A 191 -3.71 11.91 -19.57
N ASP A 192 -3.49 11.23 -20.70
CA ASP A 192 -2.69 11.70 -21.84
C ASP A 192 -3.48 12.58 -22.83
N GLY A 193 -4.75 12.83 -22.55
CA GLY A 193 -5.66 13.66 -23.34
C GLY A 193 -6.36 12.93 -24.50
N LYS A 194 -6.11 11.64 -24.72
CA LYS A 194 -6.85 10.84 -25.71
C LYS A 194 -8.26 10.55 -25.21
N LEU A 195 -9.22 10.63 -26.12
CA LEU A 195 -10.60 10.25 -25.79
C LEU A 195 -10.73 8.74 -25.63
N LEU A 196 -11.56 8.34 -24.66
CA LEU A 196 -11.97 6.96 -24.47
C LEU A 196 -12.72 6.46 -25.72
N ALA A 197 -12.25 5.40 -26.32
CA ALA A 197 -12.86 4.76 -27.49
C ALA A 197 -13.55 3.44 -27.12
N PHE A 198 -14.45 2.99 -28.01
CA PHE A 198 -15.08 1.67 -27.89
C PHE A 198 -14.04 0.53 -27.80
N GLU A 199 -12.98 0.64 -28.58
CA GLU A 199 -11.89 -0.35 -28.62
C GLU A 199 -11.20 -0.53 -27.27
N ASP A 200 -11.05 0.53 -26.48
CA ASP A 200 -10.43 0.45 -25.16
C ASP A 200 -11.28 -0.38 -24.19
N ILE A 201 -12.61 -0.19 -24.24
CA ILE A 201 -13.55 -0.98 -23.45
C ILE A 201 -13.56 -2.43 -23.94
N LYS A 202 -13.69 -2.64 -25.22
CA LYS A 202 -13.76 -3.97 -25.85
C LYS A 202 -12.49 -4.79 -25.55
N GLU A 203 -11.31 -4.24 -25.80
CA GLU A 203 -10.04 -4.95 -25.58
C GLU A 203 -9.80 -5.24 -24.09
N THR A 204 -10.19 -4.32 -23.19
CA THR A 204 -10.13 -4.57 -21.75
C THR A 204 -10.92 -5.82 -21.38
N PHE A 205 -12.19 -5.94 -21.82
CA PHE A 205 -13.02 -7.10 -21.46
C PHE A 205 -12.69 -8.37 -22.25
N LEU A 206 -12.17 -8.26 -23.45
CA LEU A 206 -11.67 -9.42 -24.18
C LEU A 206 -10.43 -10.04 -23.49
N ALA A 207 -9.53 -9.20 -22.95
CA ALA A 207 -8.40 -9.67 -22.17
C ALA A 207 -8.83 -10.34 -20.85
N LEU A 208 -9.93 -9.89 -20.25
CA LEU A 208 -10.47 -10.45 -19.01
C LEU A 208 -11.22 -11.78 -19.19
N LYS A 209 -11.50 -12.24 -20.43
CA LYS A 209 -12.20 -13.52 -20.68
C LYS A 209 -11.44 -14.75 -20.16
N SER A 210 -10.13 -14.64 -19.93
CA SER A 210 -9.36 -15.70 -19.28
C SER A 210 -9.67 -15.85 -17.78
N ASN A 211 -10.28 -14.84 -17.17
CA ASN A 211 -10.70 -14.86 -15.78
C ASN A 211 -12.10 -15.48 -15.64
N PHE A 212 -12.29 -16.37 -14.67
CA PHE A 212 -13.57 -17.05 -14.42
C PHE A 212 -14.77 -16.09 -14.35
N VAL A 213 -14.60 -14.94 -13.69
CA VAL A 213 -15.67 -13.94 -13.49
C VAL A 213 -16.22 -13.40 -14.81
N PHE A 214 -15.37 -13.29 -15.84
CA PHE A 214 -15.69 -12.69 -17.15
C PHE A 214 -15.66 -13.69 -18.31
N ALA A 215 -15.35 -14.97 -18.05
CA ALA A 215 -15.21 -16.01 -19.08
C ALA A 215 -16.49 -16.20 -19.92
N HIS A 216 -17.66 -15.88 -19.36
CA HIS A 216 -18.96 -16.00 -20.03
C HIS A 216 -19.29 -14.79 -20.94
N ILE A 217 -18.44 -13.76 -21.04
CA ILE A 217 -18.61 -12.71 -22.06
C ILE A 217 -18.43 -13.34 -23.44
N HIS A 218 -19.50 -13.39 -24.24
CA HIS A 218 -19.45 -13.88 -25.60
C HIS A 218 -18.88 -12.81 -26.53
N SER A 219 -19.48 -11.62 -26.55
CA SER A 219 -19.04 -10.51 -27.38
C SER A 219 -19.34 -9.15 -26.74
N VAL A 220 -18.56 -8.14 -27.15
CA VAL A 220 -18.76 -6.73 -26.81
C VAL A 220 -18.93 -5.97 -28.12
N SER A 221 -20.00 -5.17 -28.24
CA SER A 221 -20.32 -4.42 -29.43
C SER A 221 -20.79 -3.00 -29.10
N SER A 222 -20.75 -2.11 -30.08
CA SER A 222 -21.24 -0.73 -29.95
C SER A 222 -22.29 -0.49 -31.04
N PRO A 223 -23.59 -0.67 -30.72
CA PRO A 223 -24.67 -0.52 -31.70
C PRO A 223 -24.88 0.95 -32.12
N SER A 224 -24.46 1.90 -31.28
CA SER A 224 -24.52 3.34 -31.55
C SER A 224 -23.46 4.08 -30.73
N LEU A 225 -23.26 5.35 -31.03
CA LEU A 225 -22.35 6.21 -30.27
C LEU A 225 -22.71 6.18 -28.77
N ASN A 226 -21.70 6.02 -27.93
CA ASN A 226 -21.80 5.95 -26.46
C ASN A 226 -22.72 4.83 -25.92
N ILE A 227 -22.97 3.78 -26.70
CA ILE A 227 -23.71 2.59 -26.26
C ILE A 227 -22.81 1.38 -26.41
N ILE A 228 -22.69 0.59 -25.33
CA ILE A 228 -21.93 -0.65 -25.30
C ILE A 228 -22.88 -1.78 -24.93
N ASP A 229 -22.92 -2.81 -25.75
CA ASP A 229 -23.69 -4.03 -25.52
C ASP A 229 -22.74 -5.19 -25.20
N PHE A 230 -23.06 -5.92 -24.14
CA PHE A 230 -22.44 -7.19 -23.78
C PHE A 230 -23.41 -8.33 -24.06
N ALA A 231 -23.00 -9.28 -24.90
CA ALA A 231 -23.68 -10.55 -25.04
C ALA A 231 -22.93 -11.61 -24.20
N LEU A 232 -23.66 -12.34 -23.35
CA LEU A 232 -23.13 -13.35 -22.46
C LEU A 232 -23.53 -14.75 -22.93
N SER A 233 -22.67 -15.75 -22.75
CA SER A 233 -22.94 -17.15 -23.11
C SER A 233 -23.80 -17.89 -22.10
N LYS A 234 -23.94 -17.34 -20.85
CA LYS A 234 -24.84 -17.83 -19.80
C LYS A 234 -25.49 -16.65 -19.07
N SER A 235 -26.63 -16.91 -18.44
CA SER A 235 -27.38 -15.88 -17.69
C SER A 235 -26.54 -15.32 -16.55
N ASP A 236 -26.59 -13.98 -16.40
CA ASP A 236 -25.97 -13.28 -15.28
C ASP A 236 -26.81 -12.06 -14.92
N HIS A 237 -27.50 -12.14 -13.77
CA HIS A 237 -28.34 -11.05 -13.27
C HIS A 237 -27.54 -10.00 -12.48
N HIS A 238 -26.26 -10.29 -12.18
CA HIS A 238 -25.39 -9.45 -11.38
C HIS A 238 -24.17 -8.93 -12.17
N PHE A 239 -24.24 -8.93 -13.48
CA PHE A 239 -23.11 -8.57 -14.35
C PHE A 239 -22.59 -7.15 -14.07
N ALA A 240 -23.50 -6.17 -13.83
CA ALA A 240 -23.10 -4.81 -13.51
C ALA A 240 -22.21 -4.70 -12.24
N SER A 241 -22.47 -5.51 -11.20
CA SER A 241 -21.63 -5.53 -9.98
C SER A 241 -20.24 -6.13 -10.23
N LYS A 242 -20.14 -7.07 -11.19
CA LYS A 242 -18.84 -7.62 -11.59
C LYS A 242 -17.97 -6.60 -12.30
N LEU A 243 -18.55 -5.65 -13.04
CA LEU A 243 -17.82 -4.59 -13.74
C LEU A 243 -17.27 -3.52 -12.79
N ALA A 244 -17.70 -3.50 -11.52
CA ALA A 244 -17.17 -2.61 -10.49
C ALA A 244 -15.87 -3.12 -9.85
N GLN A 245 -15.43 -4.35 -10.16
CA GLN A 245 -14.21 -4.95 -9.63
C GLN A 245 -12.96 -4.12 -10.00
N PHE A 246 -11.95 -4.11 -9.12
CA PHE A 246 -10.72 -3.34 -9.39
C PHE A 246 -9.98 -3.81 -10.64
N ASN A 247 -10.04 -5.11 -10.97
CA ASN A 247 -9.43 -5.67 -12.17
C ASN A 247 -10.24 -5.43 -13.46
N ALA A 248 -11.49 -4.91 -13.35
CA ALA A 248 -12.34 -4.55 -14.49
C ALA A 248 -12.22 -3.06 -14.88
N LYS A 249 -11.23 -2.35 -14.35
CA LYS A 249 -10.94 -0.97 -14.72
C LYS A 249 -10.49 -0.88 -16.17
N ILE A 250 -10.97 0.17 -16.89
CA ILE A 250 -10.69 0.35 -18.32
C ILE A 250 -9.27 0.87 -18.50
N ILE A 251 -8.53 0.22 -19.39
CA ILE A 251 -7.17 0.61 -19.77
C ILE A 251 -7.13 0.99 -21.26
N PRO A 252 -6.28 1.93 -21.68
CA PRO A 252 -6.14 2.26 -23.09
C PRO A 252 -5.52 1.09 -23.86
N THR A 253 -5.91 0.90 -25.11
CA THR A 253 -5.34 -0.13 -26.00
C THR A 253 -3.82 -0.02 -26.13
N THR A 254 -3.26 1.18 -25.98
CA THR A 254 -1.81 1.43 -25.98
C THR A 254 -1.06 0.88 -24.77
N ALA A 255 -1.77 0.46 -23.72
CA ALA A 255 -1.17 -0.09 -22.49
C ALA A 255 -0.28 -1.32 -22.74
N HIS A 256 -0.57 -2.09 -23.77
CA HIS A 256 0.19 -3.31 -24.10
C HIS A 256 1.53 -3.03 -24.80
N THR A 257 1.69 -1.83 -25.39
CA THR A 257 2.89 -1.44 -26.14
C THR A 257 3.76 -0.42 -25.40
N GLN A 258 3.25 0.16 -24.32
CA GLN A 258 3.96 1.16 -23.53
C GLN A 258 4.94 0.45 -22.60
N GLN A 259 6.23 0.79 -22.70
CA GLN A 259 7.24 0.36 -21.76
C GLN A 259 6.92 0.94 -20.37
N ASP A 260 7.13 0.13 -19.32
CA ASP A 260 6.89 0.52 -17.91
C ASP A 260 5.44 0.97 -17.59
N TYR A 261 4.44 0.52 -18.37
CA TYR A 261 3.04 0.88 -18.13
C TYR A 261 2.58 0.58 -16.69
N SER A 262 3.05 -0.51 -16.08
CA SER A 262 2.71 -0.84 -14.69
C SER A 262 3.19 0.21 -13.69
N ARG A 263 4.27 0.90 -13.99
CA ARG A 263 4.84 1.96 -13.14
C ARG A 263 4.24 3.34 -13.44
N TYR A 264 3.95 3.62 -14.70
CA TYR A 264 3.39 4.89 -15.18
C TYR A 264 2.08 4.66 -15.97
N PRO A 265 1.04 4.09 -15.34
CA PRO A 265 -0.19 3.84 -16.05
C PRO A 265 -0.92 5.13 -16.40
N VAL A 266 -1.64 5.05 -17.52
CA VAL A 266 -2.56 6.09 -18.01
C VAL A 266 -3.98 5.57 -17.85
N GLY A 267 -4.77 6.23 -17.01
CA GLY A 267 -6.18 5.92 -16.76
C GLY A 267 -7.07 7.12 -17.03
N THR A 268 -8.32 7.03 -16.61
CA THR A 268 -9.35 8.07 -16.72
C THR A 268 -9.68 8.69 -15.37
N GLY A 269 -9.04 8.23 -14.28
CA GLY A 269 -9.40 8.53 -12.91
C GLY A 269 -9.13 9.95 -12.42
N PRO A 270 -9.51 10.24 -11.16
CA PRO A 270 -9.40 11.57 -10.57
C PRO A 270 -7.95 12.02 -10.36
N TYR A 271 -7.01 11.08 -10.26
CA TYR A 271 -5.58 11.36 -10.13
C TYR A 271 -4.76 10.71 -11.24
N LYS A 272 -3.71 11.39 -11.67
CA LYS A 272 -2.70 10.89 -12.61
C LYS A 272 -1.33 10.82 -11.94
N ILE A 273 -0.50 9.89 -12.39
CA ILE A 273 0.88 9.79 -11.93
C ILE A 273 1.72 10.86 -12.61
N SER A 274 2.38 11.70 -11.81
CA SER A 274 3.36 12.67 -12.28
C SER A 274 4.80 12.23 -12.05
N GLU A 275 5.05 11.42 -11.02
CA GLU A 275 6.34 10.81 -10.71
C GLU A 275 6.12 9.45 -10.03
N ASN A 276 6.92 8.44 -10.37
CA ASN A 276 6.96 7.17 -9.67
C ASN A 276 8.40 6.62 -9.69
N THR A 277 9.18 7.01 -8.69
CA THR A 277 10.56 6.59 -8.49
C THR A 277 10.66 5.56 -7.37
N ASP A 278 11.87 5.07 -7.12
CA ASP A 278 12.10 4.15 -6.00
C ASP A 278 11.94 4.82 -4.62
N LYS A 279 11.93 6.16 -4.59
CA LYS A 279 11.85 6.96 -3.36
C LYS A 279 10.48 7.57 -3.12
N LYS A 280 9.73 7.86 -4.16
CA LYS A 280 8.41 8.48 -4.03
C LYS A 280 7.51 8.24 -5.24
N LEU A 281 6.23 8.19 -4.95
CA LEU A 281 5.14 8.26 -5.91
C LEU A 281 4.43 9.60 -5.73
N ILE A 282 4.19 10.35 -6.81
CA ILE A 282 3.42 11.58 -6.81
C ILE A 282 2.21 11.42 -7.72
N LEU A 283 1.04 11.57 -7.12
CA LEU A 283 -0.24 11.67 -7.79
C LEU A 283 -0.62 13.16 -7.88
N THR A 284 -1.09 13.61 -9.03
CA THR A 284 -1.63 14.96 -9.23
C THR A 284 -3.07 14.89 -9.69
N ALA A 285 -3.91 15.80 -9.20
CA ALA A 285 -5.30 15.87 -9.59
C ALA A 285 -5.43 15.98 -11.12
N ASN A 286 -6.41 15.26 -11.67
CA ASN A 286 -6.75 15.33 -13.09
C ASN A 286 -7.71 16.50 -13.32
N GLU A 287 -7.21 17.58 -13.90
CA GLU A 287 -8.01 18.80 -14.18
C GLU A 287 -9.15 18.57 -15.21
N HIS A 288 -9.06 17.47 -15.97
CA HIS A 288 -10.06 17.10 -16.99
C HIS A 288 -10.88 15.87 -16.57
N TYR A 289 -10.92 15.59 -15.27
CA TYR A 289 -11.70 14.48 -14.77
C TYR A 289 -13.19 14.71 -15.05
N PHE A 290 -13.87 13.70 -15.55
CA PHE A 290 -15.29 13.78 -15.91
C PHE A 290 -16.23 13.79 -14.69
N GLY A 291 -15.73 13.42 -13.50
CA GLY A 291 -16.40 13.50 -12.21
C GLY A 291 -16.05 14.77 -11.45
N TYR A 292 -16.15 14.75 -10.14
CA TYR A 292 -15.71 15.87 -9.29
C TYR A 292 -14.19 15.89 -9.20
N ARG A 293 -13.58 17.03 -9.55
CA ARG A 293 -12.16 17.22 -9.37
C ARG A 293 -11.80 17.07 -7.89
N PRO A 294 -10.76 16.27 -7.54
CA PRO A 294 -10.27 16.18 -6.17
C PRO A 294 -9.90 17.56 -5.60
N LEU A 295 -10.16 17.76 -4.31
CA LEU A 295 -9.85 19.01 -3.64
C LEU A 295 -8.35 19.11 -3.27
N ILE A 296 -7.67 17.97 -3.11
CA ILE A 296 -6.22 17.91 -2.92
C ILE A 296 -5.54 17.93 -4.30
N ASP A 297 -4.64 18.86 -4.51
CA ASP A 297 -3.93 19.02 -5.81
C ASP A 297 -2.89 17.93 -6.04
N SER A 298 -2.23 17.45 -4.98
CA SER A 298 -1.21 16.42 -5.09
C SER A 298 -1.14 15.55 -3.83
N VAL A 299 -0.95 14.25 -4.04
CA VAL A 299 -0.63 13.29 -2.98
C VAL A 299 0.76 12.71 -3.27
N GLU A 300 1.67 12.88 -2.33
CA GLU A 300 3.01 12.32 -2.39
C GLU A 300 3.12 11.14 -1.42
N VAL A 301 3.51 9.98 -1.92
CA VAL A 301 3.77 8.80 -1.09
C VAL A 301 5.29 8.57 -1.08
N TRP A 302 5.90 8.78 0.07
CA TRP A 302 7.34 8.66 0.25
C TRP A 302 7.71 7.24 0.68
N THR A 303 8.62 6.60 -0.05
CA THR A 303 9.14 5.27 0.28
C THR A 303 10.17 5.37 1.39
N LEU A 304 9.80 4.95 2.58
CA LEU A 304 10.58 5.02 3.82
C LEU A 304 10.61 3.62 4.47
N PRO A 305 11.49 2.71 4.05
CA PRO A 305 11.55 1.35 4.60
C PRO A 305 11.74 1.31 6.13
N GLU A 306 12.40 2.32 6.69
CA GLU A 306 12.69 2.46 8.12
C GLU A 306 11.43 2.66 8.96
N VAL A 307 10.35 3.16 8.37
CA VAL A 307 9.07 3.34 9.07
C VAL A 307 8.19 2.09 9.06
N ALA A 308 8.59 1.01 8.38
CA ALA A 308 7.81 -0.23 8.33
C ALA A 308 7.46 -0.78 9.74
N PRO A 309 8.38 -0.84 10.71
CA PRO A 309 8.06 -1.25 12.08
C PRO A 309 7.12 -0.28 12.79
N ILE A 310 7.21 1.00 12.45
CA ILE A 310 6.40 2.07 13.04
C ILE A 310 4.99 2.06 12.46
N GLN A 311 4.84 1.86 11.16
CA GLN A 311 3.52 1.75 10.53
C GLN A 311 2.74 0.52 11.00
N LEU A 312 3.43 -0.58 11.30
CA LEU A 312 2.82 -1.72 11.99
C LEU A 312 2.34 -1.36 13.40
N LYS A 313 3.04 -0.44 14.08
CA LYS A 313 2.63 0.10 15.39
C LYS A 313 1.58 1.20 15.26
N LEU A 314 1.68 2.10 14.28
CA LEU A 314 0.74 3.19 14.03
C LEU A 314 -0.60 2.70 13.45
N GLY A 315 -0.61 1.51 12.82
CA GLY A 315 -1.87 0.80 12.59
C GLY A 315 -2.63 0.58 13.90
N LEU A 316 -1.94 0.47 15.03
CA LEU A 316 -2.51 0.35 16.37
C LEU A 316 -1.43 0.46 17.46
N GLU A 317 -1.16 1.64 17.93
CA GLU A 317 -0.81 1.73 19.34
C GLU A 317 -2.08 1.46 20.16
N VAL A 318 -2.31 0.21 20.49
CA VAL A 318 -3.08 -0.12 21.69
C VAL A 318 -2.15 0.18 22.85
N SER A 319 -2.14 1.44 23.28
CA SER A 319 -1.50 1.80 24.54
C SER A 319 -2.26 1.07 25.64
N GLU A 320 -1.53 0.53 26.59
CA GLU A 320 -2.04 -0.21 27.75
C GLU A 320 -2.96 0.71 28.58
N GLY A 321 -4.27 0.65 28.33
CA GLY A 321 -5.27 1.27 29.19
C GLY A 321 -6.44 1.95 28.44
N PRO A 322 -7.62 2.00 29.07
CA PRO A 322 -8.82 2.60 28.49
C PRO A 322 -8.71 4.11 28.27
N GLU A 323 -7.75 4.80 28.88
CA GLU A 323 -7.53 6.26 28.73
C GLU A 323 -6.85 6.63 27.39
N SER A 324 -6.23 5.68 26.72
CA SER A 324 -5.51 5.91 25.46
C SER A 324 -6.36 5.76 24.20
N TYR A 325 -7.53 5.14 24.31
CA TYR A 325 -8.51 5.11 23.22
C TYR A 325 -9.09 6.51 22.89
N SER A 326 -9.01 7.45 23.80
CA SER A 326 -9.50 8.82 23.59
C SER A 326 -8.62 9.67 22.67
N SER A 327 -7.36 9.24 22.40
CA SER A 327 -6.45 9.97 21.49
C SER A 327 -6.57 9.54 20.02
N TYR A 328 -7.23 8.43 19.76
CA TYR A 328 -7.47 7.91 18.40
C TYR A 328 -8.89 8.24 17.97
N GLY A 329 -9.38 9.40 18.02
CA GLY A 329 -10.71 9.77 17.53
C GLY A 329 -11.66 8.61 17.11
N GLU A 330 -12.92 8.83 16.90
CA GLU A 330 -13.98 7.83 16.65
C GLU A 330 -13.83 6.96 15.36
N LYS A 331 -12.62 6.80 14.78
CA LYS A 331 -12.43 6.27 13.41
C LYS A 331 -11.53 5.03 13.32
N VAL A 332 -11.57 4.15 14.30
CA VAL A 332 -10.94 2.84 14.22
C VAL A 332 -11.99 1.80 13.79
N ASP A 333 -11.73 1.07 12.72
CA ASP A 333 -12.59 0.00 12.20
C ASP A 333 -11.82 -1.32 12.10
N VAL A 334 -12.53 -2.42 12.01
CA VAL A 334 -11.92 -3.74 11.78
C VAL A 334 -11.70 -3.93 10.28
N ASP A 335 -10.47 -4.34 9.91
CA ASP A 335 -10.16 -4.72 8.52
C ASP A 335 -11.15 -5.78 8.03
N LYS A 336 -11.78 -5.56 6.89
CA LYS A 336 -12.68 -6.51 6.23
C LYS A 336 -11.89 -7.58 5.49
N GLY A 337 -10.97 -8.18 6.20
CA GLY A 337 -10.05 -9.14 5.68
C GLY A 337 -9.41 -9.97 6.77
N CYS A 338 -8.45 -10.77 6.37
CA CYS A 338 -7.78 -11.73 7.23
C CYS A 338 -6.37 -12.02 6.69
N SER A 339 -5.40 -12.13 7.59
CA SER A 339 -4.16 -12.85 7.29
C SER A 339 -4.41 -14.34 7.47
N TYR A 340 -3.95 -15.17 6.55
CA TYR A 340 -4.25 -16.60 6.53
C TYR A 340 -3.10 -17.45 5.98
N LEU A 341 -3.15 -18.77 6.23
CA LEU A 341 -2.38 -19.76 5.51
C LEU A 341 -3.28 -20.41 4.44
N LEU A 342 -2.80 -20.42 3.20
CA LEU A 342 -3.37 -21.16 2.08
C LEU A 342 -2.56 -22.45 1.91
N PHE A 343 -3.20 -23.60 1.99
CA PHE A 343 -2.55 -24.89 1.78
C PHE A 343 -2.62 -25.33 0.32
N ASN A 344 -1.49 -25.78 -0.24
CA ASN A 344 -1.46 -26.40 -1.55
C ASN A 344 -1.91 -27.85 -1.46
N ARG A 345 -3.19 -28.08 -1.67
CA ARG A 345 -3.81 -29.40 -1.61
C ARG A 345 -3.74 -30.17 -2.92
N LYS A 346 -3.23 -29.56 -4.01
CA LYS A 346 -3.01 -30.24 -5.30
C LYS A 346 -1.71 -31.01 -5.36
N THR A 347 -0.61 -30.38 -4.96
CA THR A 347 0.74 -30.91 -5.21
C THR A 347 1.62 -30.96 -3.98
N GLY A 348 1.34 -30.18 -2.92
CA GLY A 348 2.14 -30.09 -1.72
C GLY A 348 1.93 -31.22 -0.72
N VAL A 349 2.63 -31.17 0.41
CA VAL A 349 2.43 -32.13 1.53
C VAL A 349 0.99 -32.09 2.03
N ALA A 350 0.34 -30.96 1.96
CA ALA A 350 -1.07 -30.81 2.32
C ALA A 350 -2.07 -31.50 1.36
N LYS A 351 -1.60 -32.19 0.30
CA LYS A 351 -2.42 -33.16 -0.44
C LYS A 351 -2.83 -34.34 0.46
N ASP A 352 -1.97 -34.74 1.40
CA ASP A 352 -2.27 -35.74 2.39
C ASP A 352 -3.15 -35.16 3.51
N LYS A 353 -4.28 -35.82 3.79
CA LYS A 353 -5.24 -35.36 4.82
C LYS A 353 -4.65 -35.32 6.22
N ASN A 354 -3.74 -36.21 6.55
CA ASN A 354 -3.07 -36.22 7.85
C ASN A 354 -2.20 -34.96 8.01
N TRP A 355 -1.50 -34.53 6.94
CA TRP A 355 -0.75 -33.29 6.94
C TRP A 355 -1.64 -32.06 7.08
N GLN A 356 -2.80 -32.02 6.41
CA GLN A 356 -3.74 -30.89 6.56
C GLN A 356 -4.17 -30.75 8.02
N VAL A 357 -4.61 -31.89 8.63
CA VAL A 357 -5.07 -31.92 10.02
C VAL A 357 -3.94 -31.55 10.97
N TYR A 358 -2.73 -32.10 10.76
CA TYR A 358 -1.56 -31.77 11.56
C TYR A 358 -1.26 -30.26 11.52
N LEU A 359 -1.06 -29.69 10.34
CA LEU A 359 -0.69 -28.27 10.16
C LEU A 359 -1.77 -27.35 10.74
N SER A 360 -3.06 -27.63 10.47
CA SER A 360 -4.16 -26.78 10.94
C SER A 360 -4.39 -26.83 12.45
N GLN A 361 -3.91 -27.87 13.14
CA GLN A 361 -4.04 -27.99 14.60
C GLN A 361 -2.79 -27.53 15.37
N VAL A 362 -1.60 -27.63 14.77
CA VAL A 362 -0.36 -27.22 15.45
C VAL A 362 -0.02 -25.74 15.20
N ILE A 363 -0.41 -25.20 14.05
CA ILE A 363 -0.25 -23.78 13.74
C ILE A 363 -1.55 -23.08 14.18
N THR A 364 -1.52 -22.38 15.29
CA THR A 364 -2.70 -21.67 15.82
C THR A 364 -2.43 -20.18 15.92
N PRO A 365 -3.45 -19.33 15.68
CA PRO A 365 -3.31 -17.88 15.85
C PRO A 365 -2.74 -17.48 17.21
N LEU A 366 -3.22 -18.10 18.30
CA LEU A 366 -2.76 -17.81 19.66
C LEU A 366 -1.26 -18.09 19.84
N MET A 367 -0.78 -19.23 19.31
CA MET A 367 0.65 -19.58 19.37
C MET A 367 1.49 -18.52 18.62
N LEU A 368 1.05 -18.12 17.42
CA LEU A 368 1.74 -17.12 16.63
C LEU A 368 1.75 -15.75 17.31
N LEU A 369 0.65 -15.32 17.94
CA LEU A 369 0.60 -14.07 18.70
C LEU A 369 1.56 -14.07 19.88
N ASN A 370 1.65 -15.18 20.63
CA ASN A 370 2.59 -15.29 21.76
C ASN A 370 4.05 -15.14 21.28
N GLU A 371 4.41 -15.74 20.14
CA GLU A 371 5.75 -15.61 19.58
C GLU A 371 6.04 -14.18 19.07
N LEU A 372 5.05 -13.52 18.49
CA LEU A 372 5.17 -12.11 18.06
C LEU A 372 5.36 -11.17 19.25
N GLN A 373 4.65 -11.39 20.36
CA GLN A 373 4.81 -10.61 21.60
C GLN A 373 6.22 -10.78 22.19
N ASN A 374 6.78 -11.98 22.14
CA ASN A 374 8.15 -12.25 22.59
C ASN A 374 9.21 -11.58 21.70
N SER A 375 8.87 -11.21 20.47
CA SER A 375 9.80 -10.62 19.48
C SER A 375 9.86 -9.07 19.48
N GLN A 376 9.47 -8.41 20.58
CA GLN A 376 9.40 -6.93 20.71
C GLN A 376 8.33 -6.24 19.81
N MET A 377 7.45 -7.01 19.20
CA MET A 377 6.33 -6.49 18.41
C MET A 377 5.07 -6.33 19.29
N ASN A 378 5.24 -5.79 20.51
CA ASN A 378 4.12 -5.45 21.39
C ASN A 378 3.25 -4.36 20.72
N GLY A 379 1.92 -4.53 20.78
CA GLY A 379 0.99 -3.53 20.28
C GLY A 379 0.63 -3.63 18.79
N ILE A 380 0.95 -4.75 18.11
CA ILE A 380 0.39 -5.02 16.79
C ILE A 380 -1.11 -5.26 16.98
N GLY A 381 -1.94 -4.39 16.43
CA GLY A 381 -3.40 -4.48 16.55
C GLY A 381 -4.03 -5.66 15.83
N LEU A 382 -3.48 -6.84 16.06
CA LEU A 382 -3.97 -8.10 15.53
C LEU A 382 -4.78 -8.84 16.60
N PHE A 383 -5.84 -9.50 16.17
CA PHE A 383 -6.61 -10.41 17.00
C PHE A 383 -6.97 -11.68 16.24
N ASN A 384 -7.24 -12.76 16.97
CA ASN A 384 -7.50 -14.07 16.37
C ASN A 384 -8.66 -14.03 15.39
N ALA A 385 -8.44 -14.54 14.17
CA ALA A 385 -9.48 -14.77 13.20
C ALA A 385 -10.07 -16.17 13.37
N TYR A 386 -11.40 -16.26 13.47
CA TYR A 386 -12.15 -17.51 13.48
C TYR A 386 -12.86 -17.79 12.16
N GLY A 387 -12.72 -16.91 11.20
CA GLY A 387 -13.21 -16.98 9.82
C GLY A 387 -12.43 -16.00 8.94
N LEU A 388 -12.70 -16.02 7.64
CA LEU A 388 -12.01 -15.16 6.68
C LEU A 388 -12.43 -13.68 6.76
N LEU A 389 -13.63 -13.42 7.24
CA LEU A 389 -14.15 -12.07 7.43
C LEU A 389 -14.54 -11.85 8.89
N PRO A 390 -14.44 -10.62 9.41
CA PRO A 390 -14.92 -10.27 10.73
C PRO A 390 -16.40 -10.69 10.93
N GLY A 391 -16.69 -11.27 12.07
CA GLY A 391 -18.02 -11.79 12.38
C GLY A 391 -18.27 -13.24 11.94
N LEU A 392 -17.46 -13.81 11.02
CA LEU A 392 -17.53 -15.23 10.70
C LEU A 392 -16.72 -16.06 11.70
N GLN A 393 -17.28 -17.21 12.12
CA GLN A 393 -16.72 -18.03 13.20
C GLN A 393 -16.59 -19.50 12.80
N HIS A 394 -16.16 -19.77 11.57
CA HIS A 394 -16.11 -21.12 11.00
C HIS A 394 -15.13 -22.06 11.72
N CYS A 395 -14.07 -21.52 12.34
CA CYS A 395 -13.08 -22.31 13.09
C CYS A 395 -13.40 -22.49 14.57
N LEU A 396 -14.33 -21.72 15.16
CA LEU A 396 -14.50 -21.63 16.62
C LEU A 396 -14.88 -22.97 17.25
N ASN A 397 -15.71 -23.74 16.57
CA ASN A 397 -16.23 -25.02 17.04
C ASN A 397 -15.67 -26.22 16.24
N ARG A 398 -14.48 -26.06 15.66
CA ARG A 398 -13.89 -27.12 14.88
C ARG A 398 -13.49 -28.30 15.76
N ALA A 399 -14.03 -29.48 15.47
CA ALA A 399 -13.68 -30.70 16.18
C ALA A 399 -12.19 -31.02 16.01
N LYS A 400 -11.51 -31.36 17.10
CA LYS A 400 -10.14 -31.88 17.01
C LYS A 400 -10.19 -33.26 16.36
N VAL A 401 -9.59 -33.38 15.20
CA VAL A 401 -9.44 -34.64 14.48
C VAL A 401 -8.11 -35.27 14.87
N PRO A 402 -8.06 -36.57 15.21
CA PRO A 402 -6.80 -37.26 15.47
C PRO A 402 -5.90 -37.23 14.22
N PHE A 403 -4.62 -37.03 14.42
CA PHE A 403 -3.60 -37.13 13.38
C PHE A 403 -2.40 -37.94 13.86
N THR A 404 -1.67 -38.50 12.90
CA THR A 404 -0.37 -39.13 13.16
C THR A 404 0.71 -38.08 12.94
N LEU A 405 1.68 -37.99 13.86
CA LEU A 405 2.83 -37.10 13.67
C LEU A 405 3.57 -37.47 12.37
N PRO A 406 3.83 -36.48 11.49
CA PRO A 406 4.64 -36.71 10.30
C PRO A 406 6.04 -37.21 10.65
N SER A 407 6.69 -37.86 9.72
CA SER A 407 8.06 -38.41 9.93
C SER A 407 9.04 -37.29 10.24
N LYS A 408 9.90 -37.51 11.28
CA LYS A 408 10.96 -36.57 11.60
C LYS A 408 11.89 -36.35 10.40
N GLY A 409 12.30 -35.11 10.17
CA GLY A 409 13.07 -34.70 9.01
C GLY A 409 12.26 -34.41 7.76
N SER A 410 10.92 -34.57 7.79
CA SER A 410 10.07 -34.11 6.69
C SER A 410 10.24 -32.60 6.48
N VAL A 411 10.21 -32.17 5.21
CA VAL A 411 10.41 -30.78 4.81
C VAL A 411 9.07 -30.21 4.35
N VAL A 412 8.75 -28.99 4.81
CA VAL A 412 7.59 -28.20 4.41
C VAL A 412 8.08 -26.88 3.83
N HIS A 413 7.55 -26.47 2.69
CA HIS A 413 7.90 -25.25 1.99
C HIS A 413 6.83 -24.17 2.21
N LEU A 414 7.21 -23.06 2.86
CA LEU A 414 6.35 -21.90 3.11
C LEU A 414 6.73 -20.74 2.20
N GLY A 415 5.81 -20.33 1.34
CA GLY A 415 5.93 -19.14 0.51
C GLY A 415 5.30 -17.91 1.17
N TYR A 416 5.92 -16.74 0.99
CA TYR A 416 5.33 -15.47 1.38
C TYR A 416 5.96 -14.30 0.63
N GLU A 417 5.32 -13.16 0.68
CA GLU A 417 5.81 -11.93 0.10
C GLU A 417 6.90 -11.30 0.97
N LYS A 418 8.10 -11.11 0.41
CA LYS A 418 9.29 -10.72 1.17
C LYS A 418 9.20 -9.33 1.81
N GLU A 419 8.49 -8.40 1.17
CA GLU A 419 8.37 -7.02 1.67
C GLU A 419 7.27 -6.85 2.71
N HIS A 420 6.47 -7.90 2.97
CA HIS A 420 5.43 -7.81 3.99
C HIS A 420 6.06 -7.84 5.39
N PRO A 421 5.88 -6.80 6.22
CA PRO A 421 6.62 -6.64 7.46
C PRO A 421 6.37 -7.75 8.50
N LEU A 422 5.19 -8.37 8.46
CA LEU A 422 4.79 -9.41 9.41
C LEU A 422 5.17 -10.83 8.97
N TYR A 423 5.19 -11.13 7.67
CA TYR A 423 5.32 -12.51 7.20
C TYR A 423 6.66 -13.19 7.53
N PRO A 424 7.82 -12.50 7.48
CA PRO A 424 9.07 -13.11 7.94
C PRO A 424 9.03 -13.55 9.41
N LEU A 425 8.37 -12.76 10.28
CA LEU A 425 8.23 -13.06 11.71
C LEU A 425 7.30 -14.25 11.94
N LEU A 426 6.15 -14.29 11.22
CA LEU A 426 5.24 -15.43 11.26
C LEU A 426 5.90 -16.70 10.71
N GLY A 427 6.69 -16.59 9.64
CA GLY A 427 7.46 -17.70 9.10
C GLY A 427 8.41 -18.29 10.13
N LYS A 428 9.14 -17.44 10.86
CA LYS A 428 10.04 -17.86 11.95
C LYS A 428 9.28 -18.52 13.12
N ALA A 429 8.12 -17.99 13.51
CA ALA A 429 7.30 -18.58 14.56
C ALA A 429 6.76 -19.96 14.15
N ILE A 430 6.34 -20.15 12.90
CA ILE A 430 5.91 -21.43 12.35
C ILE A 430 7.10 -22.41 12.31
N GLU A 431 8.29 -21.97 11.89
CA GLU A 431 9.50 -22.78 11.88
C GLU A 431 9.82 -23.33 13.27
N GLN A 432 9.84 -22.48 14.28
CA GLN A 432 10.08 -22.87 15.68
C GLN A 432 9.05 -23.89 16.15
N ARG A 433 7.76 -23.69 15.84
CA ARG A 433 6.71 -24.63 16.22
C ARG A 433 6.88 -26.01 15.57
N LEU A 434 7.12 -26.06 14.27
CA LEU A 434 7.27 -27.32 13.54
C LEU A 434 8.56 -28.09 13.93
N ALA A 435 9.61 -27.34 14.27
CA ALA A 435 10.88 -27.93 14.75
C ALA A 435 10.70 -28.75 16.04
N LEU A 436 9.75 -28.42 16.92
CA LEU A 436 9.44 -29.20 18.13
C LEU A 436 9.02 -30.63 17.79
N ASP A 437 8.37 -30.84 16.66
CA ASP A 437 7.92 -32.14 16.16
C ASP A 437 8.95 -32.79 15.22
N GLY A 438 10.12 -32.13 15.01
CA GLY A 438 11.19 -32.59 14.15
C GLY A 438 10.94 -32.35 12.66
N ILE A 439 10.03 -31.45 12.31
CA ILE A 439 9.71 -31.04 10.92
C ILE A 439 10.58 -29.84 10.55
N VAL A 440 11.12 -29.84 9.33
CA VAL A 440 11.97 -28.77 8.79
C VAL A 440 11.12 -27.84 7.95
N LEU A 441 10.99 -26.57 8.34
CA LEU A 441 10.37 -25.55 7.49
C LEU A 441 11.44 -24.88 6.62
N LYS A 442 11.18 -24.77 5.32
CA LYS A 442 11.95 -23.95 4.39
C LYS A 442 11.11 -22.77 3.94
N THR A 443 11.56 -21.58 4.25
CA THR A 443 10.88 -20.33 3.88
C THR A 443 11.36 -19.82 2.52
N HIS A 444 10.40 -19.33 1.72
CA HIS A 444 10.63 -18.78 0.39
C HIS A 444 10.02 -17.37 0.30
N PRO A 445 10.83 -16.32 0.53
CA PRO A 445 10.39 -14.95 0.32
C PRO A 445 10.37 -14.64 -1.19
N PHE A 446 9.22 -14.25 -1.70
CA PHE A 446 9.01 -13.90 -3.12
C PHE A 446 8.83 -12.39 -3.32
N ASP A 447 9.30 -11.90 -4.46
CA ASP A 447 8.86 -10.62 -4.99
C ASP A 447 7.41 -10.73 -5.48
N THR A 448 6.71 -9.60 -5.49
CA THR A 448 5.27 -9.57 -5.83
C THR A 448 4.94 -10.24 -7.17
N LEU A 449 5.71 -9.96 -8.22
CA LEU A 449 5.47 -10.54 -9.54
C LEU A 449 5.85 -12.03 -9.60
N ASP A 450 6.80 -12.47 -8.81
CA ASP A 450 7.19 -13.87 -8.74
C ASP A 450 6.10 -14.76 -8.14
N LEU A 451 5.25 -14.19 -7.28
CA LEU A 451 4.06 -14.88 -6.76
C LEU A 451 3.06 -15.28 -7.86
N LEU A 452 3.01 -14.53 -8.95
CA LEU A 452 2.16 -14.81 -10.11
C LEU A 452 2.76 -15.86 -11.05
N CYS A 453 4.05 -16.19 -10.90
CA CYS A 453 4.77 -17.13 -11.74
C CYS A 453 4.58 -18.57 -11.23
N GLU A 454 3.84 -19.39 -11.96
CA GLU A 454 3.55 -20.77 -11.57
C GLU A 454 4.83 -21.62 -11.44
N GLU A 455 5.78 -21.48 -12.38
CA GLU A 455 7.05 -22.21 -12.34
C GLU A 455 7.84 -21.97 -11.05
N LYS A 456 7.83 -20.74 -10.53
CA LYS A 456 8.52 -20.37 -9.30
C LYS A 456 7.80 -20.86 -8.05
N THR A 457 6.49 -21.04 -8.12
CA THR A 457 5.63 -21.29 -6.97
C THR A 457 5.15 -22.74 -6.83
N GLN A 458 5.40 -23.60 -7.82
CA GLN A 458 4.90 -24.98 -7.86
C GLN A 458 5.37 -25.89 -6.71
N SER A 459 6.53 -25.60 -6.10
CA SER A 459 7.11 -26.39 -5.00
C SER A 459 6.66 -25.96 -3.61
N ILE A 460 5.77 -24.98 -3.52
CA ILE A 460 5.31 -24.43 -2.24
C ILE A 460 4.15 -25.24 -1.69
N ASP A 461 4.26 -25.67 -0.43
CA ASP A 461 3.26 -26.46 0.27
C ASP A 461 2.18 -25.60 0.93
N MET A 462 2.56 -24.42 1.40
CA MET A 462 1.64 -23.47 2.01
C MET A 462 2.10 -22.02 1.83
N TRP A 463 1.17 -21.09 1.88
CA TRP A 463 1.37 -19.67 1.64
C TRP A 463 0.89 -18.83 2.81
N LEU A 464 1.71 -17.90 3.30
CA LEU A 464 1.23 -16.77 4.11
C LEU A 464 0.69 -15.69 3.19
N ARG A 465 -0.59 -15.41 3.33
CA ARG A 465 -1.31 -14.45 2.50
C ARG A 465 -2.25 -13.60 3.34
N GLY A 466 -2.72 -12.53 2.75
CA GLY A 466 -3.77 -11.69 3.30
C GLY A 466 -4.84 -11.40 2.27
N MET A 467 -6.05 -11.17 2.73
CA MET A 467 -7.15 -10.64 1.94
C MET A 467 -7.69 -9.37 2.58
N SER A 468 -8.25 -8.50 1.77
CA SER A 468 -9.11 -7.41 2.22
C SER A 468 -10.12 -7.14 1.10
N LEU A 469 -11.39 -6.97 1.45
CA LEU A 469 -12.42 -6.70 0.45
C LEU A 469 -12.36 -5.25 -0.07
N GLY A 470 -11.79 -4.34 0.68
CA GLY A 470 -11.65 -2.94 0.28
C GLY A 470 -12.95 -2.14 0.25
N THR A 471 -14.10 -2.78 0.36
CA THR A 471 -15.44 -2.21 0.26
C THR A 471 -16.42 -2.90 1.18
N GLN A 472 -17.62 -2.34 1.35
CA GLN A 472 -18.74 -2.96 2.08
C GLN A 472 -19.43 -4.06 1.25
N CYS A 473 -19.14 -4.15 -0.05
CA CYS A 473 -19.81 -5.07 -0.96
C CYS A 473 -19.23 -6.49 -0.87
N PRO A 474 -20.04 -7.50 -0.55
CA PRO A 474 -19.58 -8.90 -0.48
C PRO A 474 -19.05 -9.45 -1.80
N GLU A 475 -19.54 -8.97 -2.94
CA GLU A 475 -19.11 -9.37 -4.28
C GLU A 475 -17.65 -9.02 -4.58
N ALA A 476 -17.03 -8.13 -3.79
CA ALA A 476 -15.60 -7.87 -3.86
C ALA A 476 -14.74 -9.13 -3.59
N LEU A 477 -15.33 -10.15 -2.93
CA LEU A 477 -14.70 -11.46 -2.75
C LEU A 477 -14.35 -12.14 -4.08
N LEU A 478 -15.08 -11.86 -5.17
CA LEU A 478 -14.78 -12.40 -6.51
C LEU A 478 -13.38 -12.00 -6.99
N SER A 479 -12.98 -10.75 -6.76
CA SER A 479 -11.62 -10.31 -7.12
C SER A 479 -10.56 -11.10 -6.36
N TRP A 480 -10.75 -11.31 -5.07
CA TRP A 480 -9.81 -12.08 -4.27
C TRP A 480 -9.75 -13.55 -4.72
N LEU A 481 -10.89 -14.16 -5.03
CA LEU A 481 -10.95 -15.57 -5.45
C LEU A 481 -10.29 -15.82 -6.81
N PHE A 482 -10.49 -14.91 -7.78
CA PHE A 482 -10.23 -15.19 -9.19
C PHE A 482 -9.25 -14.24 -9.88
N ALA A 483 -8.88 -13.10 -9.28
CA ALA A 483 -8.03 -12.15 -10.00
C ALA A 483 -6.61 -12.71 -10.27
N PHE A 484 -6.11 -13.60 -9.42
CA PHE A 484 -4.73 -14.08 -9.47
C PHE A 484 -4.58 -15.61 -9.49
N ASN A 485 -5.66 -16.33 -9.57
CA ASN A 485 -5.71 -17.80 -9.67
C ASN A 485 -4.97 -18.59 -8.56
N GLU A 486 -4.56 -17.94 -7.46
CA GLU A 486 -3.82 -18.63 -6.38
C GLU A 486 -4.69 -19.68 -5.69
N ILE A 487 -5.95 -19.33 -5.41
CA ILE A 487 -6.90 -20.24 -4.77
C ILE A 487 -7.16 -21.44 -5.70
N GLU A 488 -7.40 -21.20 -6.98
CA GLU A 488 -7.63 -22.25 -7.99
C GLU A 488 -6.43 -23.20 -8.11
N ARG A 489 -5.22 -22.66 -8.16
CA ARG A 489 -3.98 -23.46 -8.27
C ARG A 489 -3.72 -24.33 -7.05
N ALA A 490 -4.08 -23.85 -5.86
CA ALA A 490 -3.86 -24.56 -4.60
C ALA A 490 -4.99 -25.52 -4.23
N THR A 491 -6.19 -25.36 -4.80
CA THR A 491 -7.41 -26.11 -4.45
C THR A 491 -7.63 -27.28 -5.41
N PRO A 492 -7.94 -28.51 -4.93
CA PRO A 492 -8.36 -29.61 -5.80
C PRO A 492 -9.52 -29.21 -6.71
N GLU A 493 -9.55 -29.75 -7.91
CA GLU A 493 -10.55 -29.38 -8.92
C GLU A 493 -11.99 -29.59 -8.45
N GLU A 494 -12.26 -30.71 -7.80
CA GLU A 494 -13.56 -31.06 -7.21
C GLU A 494 -14.05 -30.04 -6.17
N ASP A 495 -13.12 -29.53 -5.33
CA ASP A 495 -13.42 -28.51 -4.33
C ASP A 495 -13.62 -27.13 -4.96
N PHE A 496 -12.83 -26.81 -5.99
CA PHE A 496 -12.95 -25.54 -6.69
C PHE A 496 -14.26 -25.44 -7.47
N ILE A 497 -14.71 -26.55 -8.05
CA ILE A 497 -16.04 -26.66 -8.69
C ILE A 497 -17.17 -26.31 -7.71
N GLN A 498 -17.08 -26.71 -6.44
CA GLN A 498 -18.11 -26.35 -5.46
C GLN A 498 -18.22 -24.84 -5.25
N ILE A 499 -17.07 -24.13 -5.24
CA ILE A 499 -17.04 -22.65 -5.13
C ILE A 499 -17.67 -22.03 -6.38
N THR A 500 -17.30 -22.50 -7.56
CA THR A 500 -17.84 -21.97 -8.83
C THR A 500 -19.34 -22.25 -8.98
N MET A 501 -19.83 -23.39 -8.51
CA MET A 501 -21.27 -23.69 -8.49
C MET A 501 -22.07 -22.73 -7.59
N LEU A 502 -21.53 -22.34 -6.43
CA LEU A 502 -22.17 -21.34 -5.57
C LEU A 502 -22.30 -19.99 -6.30
N ILE A 503 -21.27 -19.60 -7.06
CA ILE A 503 -21.26 -18.37 -7.82
C ILE A 503 -22.20 -18.46 -9.04
N ASP A 504 -22.22 -19.56 -9.76
CA ASP A 504 -23.13 -19.80 -10.88
C ASP A 504 -24.60 -19.78 -10.43
N ASN A 505 -24.90 -20.36 -9.25
CA ASN A 505 -26.22 -20.26 -8.66
C ASN A 505 -26.61 -18.81 -8.32
N TRP A 506 -25.69 -18.04 -7.72
CA TRP A 506 -25.92 -16.63 -7.43
C TRP A 506 -26.26 -15.84 -8.69
N GLN A 507 -25.48 -15.97 -9.75
CA GLN A 507 -25.68 -15.19 -10.97
C GLN A 507 -26.92 -15.60 -11.78
N SER A 508 -27.50 -16.78 -11.50
CA SER A 508 -28.64 -17.33 -12.23
C SER A 508 -29.98 -16.64 -11.94
N SER A 509 -30.10 -15.90 -10.82
CA SER A 509 -31.33 -15.22 -10.39
C SER A 509 -31.06 -13.88 -9.74
N PRO A 510 -31.88 -12.86 -10.00
CA PRO A 510 -31.73 -11.53 -9.37
C PRO A 510 -32.05 -11.55 -7.86
N GLU A 511 -32.75 -12.56 -7.37
CA GLU A 511 -33.14 -12.68 -5.95
C GLU A 511 -32.05 -13.34 -5.10
N ASN A 512 -31.04 -13.95 -5.73
CA ASN A 512 -29.99 -14.63 -5.01
C ASN A 512 -28.97 -13.63 -4.44
N HIS A 513 -28.70 -13.74 -3.15
CA HIS A 513 -27.62 -12.99 -2.51
C HIS A 513 -26.28 -13.65 -2.76
N PHE A 514 -25.21 -12.84 -2.79
CA PHE A 514 -23.86 -13.37 -2.95
C PHE A 514 -23.49 -14.28 -1.78
N PRO A 515 -23.06 -15.53 -2.06
CA PRO A 515 -22.90 -16.60 -1.04
C PRO A 515 -21.56 -16.47 -0.28
N VAL A 516 -21.28 -15.28 0.28
CA VAL A 516 -20.02 -14.99 0.95
C VAL A 516 -19.74 -15.93 2.12
N ASN A 517 -20.78 -16.20 2.95
CA ASN A 517 -20.65 -17.05 4.12
C ASN A 517 -20.40 -18.52 3.73
N GLU A 518 -21.10 -19.02 2.70
CA GLU A 518 -20.97 -20.37 2.18
C GLU A 518 -19.59 -20.61 1.58
N ILE A 519 -19.08 -19.68 0.79
CA ILE A 519 -17.75 -19.75 0.19
C ILE A 519 -16.67 -19.73 1.28
N CYS A 520 -16.74 -18.77 2.21
CA CYS A 520 -15.77 -18.66 3.30
C CYS A 520 -15.79 -19.91 4.20
N ARG A 521 -17.00 -20.40 4.53
CA ARG A 521 -17.17 -21.64 5.30
C ARG A 521 -16.58 -22.84 4.59
N TYR A 522 -16.81 -22.96 3.27
CA TYR A 522 -16.26 -24.06 2.48
C TYR A 522 -14.74 -24.08 2.48
N LEU A 523 -14.10 -22.94 2.21
CA LEU A 523 -12.65 -22.80 2.19
C LEU A 523 -12.00 -23.11 3.54
N VAL A 524 -12.63 -22.71 4.62
CA VAL A 524 -12.13 -22.95 5.98
C VAL A 524 -12.37 -24.40 6.41
N ASN A 525 -13.58 -24.96 6.21
CA ASN A 525 -13.92 -26.29 6.68
C ASN A 525 -13.28 -27.42 5.85
N SER A 526 -12.91 -27.15 4.60
CA SER A 526 -12.16 -28.10 3.76
C SER A 526 -10.66 -28.16 4.10
N ASP A 527 -10.17 -27.37 5.07
CA ASP A 527 -8.73 -27.18 5.32
C ASP A 527 -7.97 -26.57 4.12
N GLN A 528 -8.64 -25.84 3.24
CA GLN A 528 -7.95 -25.10 2.17
C GLN A 528 -7.28 -23.86 2.72
N ILE A 529 -7.93 -23.18 3.65
CA ILE A 529 -7.44 -21.96 4.28
C ILE A 529 -7.54 -22.06 5.80
N LEU A 530 -6.48 -21.66 6.47
CA LEU A 530 -6.45 -21.47 7.91
C LEU A 530 -6.42 -19.96 8.21
N PRO A 531 -7.52 -19.35 8.67
CA PRO A 531 -7.53 -17.96 9.13
C PRO A 531 -6.56 -17.77 10.30
N LEU A 532 -5.81 -16.68 10.33
CA LEU A 532 -4.85 -16.38 11.38
C LEU A 532 -5.28 -15.14 12.17
N PHE A 533 -5.34 -13.98 11.52
CA PHE A 533 -5.55 -12.71 12.19
C PHE A 533 -6.46 -11.79 11.40
N HIS A 534 -7.34 -11.10 12.11
CA HIS A 534 -7.89 -9.82 11.70
C HIS A 534 -7.04 -8.70 12.29
N GLY A 535 -7.07 -7.52 11.66
CA GLY A 535 -6.42 -6.32 12.13
C GLY A 535 -7.42 -5.21 12.40
N TRP A 536 -7.04 -4.27 13.27
CA TRP A 536 -7.70 -2.98 13.36
C TRP A 536 -7.11 -2.04 12.31
N MET A 537 -7.91 -1.17 11.78
CA MET A 537 -7.47 -0.10 10.88
C MET A 537 -7.96 1.24 11.39
N GLY A 538 -7.09 2.21 11.40
CA GLY A 538 -7.41 3.57 11.78
C GLY A 538 -6.46 4.57 11.15
N ILE A 539 -6.86 5.82 11.09
CA ILE A 539 -6.01 6.92 10.69
C ILE A 539 -5.66 7.67 11.97
N SER A 540 -4.36 7.75 12.28
CA SER A 540 -3.89 8.55 13.39
C SER A 540 -4.19 10.03 13.13
N GLU A 541 -4.92 10.67 14.03
CA GLU A 541 -5.08 12.12 14.02
C GLU A 541 -3.85 12.73 14.68
N ASN A 542 -2.87 13.18 13.91
CA ASN A 542 -1.84 14.07 14.42
C ASN A 542 -2.47 15.41 14.86
N ALA A 543 -1.94 16.01 15.93
CA ALA A 543 -2.46 17.24 16.53
C ALA A 543 -2.58 18.45 15.55
N ASN A 544 -1.97 18.37 14.37
CA ASN A 544 -2.04 19.37 13.28
C ASN A 544 -2.98 18.95 12.14
N ASN A 545 -4.01 18.14 12.42
CA ASN A 545 -4.81 17.52 11.37
C ASN A 545 -5.76 18.52 10.71
N SER A 546 -5.27 19.21 9.70
CA SER A 546 -6.09 20.04 8.81
C SER A 546 -6.88 19.21 7.79
N ILE A 547 -6.59 17.89 7.64
CA ILE A 547 -7.29 17.01 6.70
C ILE A 547 -8.66 16.64 7.26
N GLN A 548 -9.70 17.00 6.52
CA GLN A 548 -11.08 16.70 6.86
C GLN A 548 -11.62 15.55 6.00
N ASN A 549 -12.62 14.85 6.52
CA ASN A 549 -13.27 13.72 5.87
C ASN A 549 -12.34 12.52 5.61
N ALA A 550 -11.20 12.46 6.28
CA ALA A 550 -10.31 11.31 6.24
C ALA A 550 -10.91 10.18 7.09
N SER A 551 -11.37 9.13 6.42
CA SER A 551 -11.79 7.87 7.03
C SER A 551 -11.02 6.74 6.36
N CYS A 552 -10.57 5.77 7.15
CA CYS A 552 -9.87 4.62 6.60
C CYS A 552 -10.82 3.82 5.70
N ASN A 553 -10.41 3.57 4.46
CA ASN A 553 -11.11 2.64 3.60
C ASN A 553 -10.64 1.19 3.86
N GLY A 554 -11.36 0.21 3.32
CA GLY A 554 -11.02 -1.21 3.52
C GLY A 554 -9.64 -1.62 2.99
N LEU A 555 -8.95 -0.76 2.24
CA LEU A 555 -7.60 -1.01 1.72
C LEU A 555 -6.49 -0.41 2.60
N GLY A 556 -6.85 0.21 3.74
CA GLY A 556 -5.90 0.77 4.69
C GLY A 556 -5.40 2.17 4.35
N TRP A 557 -6.13 2.88 3.50
CA TRP A 557 -5.87 4.26 3.08
C TRP A 557 -7.12 5.11 3.33
N PHE A 558 -7.00 6.42 3.30
CA PHE A 558 -8.17 7.27 3.13
C PHE A 558 -8.41 7.54 1.63
N ASP A 559 -9.64 7.86 1.31
CA ASP A 559 -10.05 8.13 -0.06
C ASP A 559 -9.58 9.54 -0.47
N PHE A 560 -8.58 9.62 -1.34
CA PHE A 560 -7.94 10.87 -1.78
C PHE A 560 -8.93 11.81 -2.49
N GLU A 561 -9.95 11.27 -3.15
CA GLU A 561 -10.93 12.03 -3.91
C GLU A 561 -11.85 12.85 -3.01
N THR A 562 -12.15 12.37 -1.80
CA THR A 562 -13.17 12.94 -0.92
C THR A 562 -12.63 13.79 0.22
N VAL A 563 -11.33 13.80 0.45
CA VAL A 563 -10.70 14.58 1.53
C VAL A 563 -10.41 16.01 1.10
N TRP A 564 -10.37 16.90 2.09
CA TRP A 564 -10.03 18.31 1.88
C TRP A 564 -9.26 18.87 3.07
N ILE A 565 -8.56 19.98 2.86
CA ILE A 565 -7.77 20.64 3.89
C ILE A 565 -8.55 21.85 4.40
N LYS A 566 -8.78 21.88 5.71
CA LYS A 566 -9.40 23.04 6.37
C LYS A 566 -8.37 24.17 6.43
N PRO A 567 -8.66 25.34 5.83
CA PRO A 567 -7.76 26.48 5.91
C PRO A 567 -7.65 26.98 7.36
N GLU A 568 -6.45 27.38 7.76
CA GLU A 568 -6.27 28.16 8.97
C GLU A 568 -6.80 29.57 8.72
N ILE A 569 -7.76 30.02 9.52
CA ILE A 569 -8.25 31.39 9.51
C ILE A 569 -7.39 32.16 10.51
N ASN A 570 -6.46 32.96 9.99
CA ASN A 570 -5.64 33.89 10.78
C ASN A 570 -6.49 35.02 11.37
#